data_24fde9abcef922ff3711772a917bd037
#
_entry.id   24fde9abcef922ff3711772a917bd037
#
_cell.length_a   1.000
_cell.length_b   1.000
_cell.length_c   1.000
_cell.angle_alpha   90.00
_cell.angle_beta   90.00
_cell.angle_gamma   90.00
#
_symmetry.space_group_name_H-M   'P 1'
#
loop_
_entity.id
_entity.type
_entity.pdbx_description
1 polymer ?
#
loop_
_entity_poly.entity_id
_entity_poly.type
_entity_poly.pdbx_seq_one_letter_code
_entity_poly.pdbx_strand_id
1 'polypeptide(L)'
;MDAVTPKGAQTAETHSHVVRPETMEWQQTRFPGCEAKTLLFYRSTGLMTALMRFAPGAVLPDHEHVHIEQTYVLEGSLVDKEGPAQGIECKAGEFIWREQGSRHVAWCPEGGLMLAIFQVPNKFFEADGRVVDASGQDWDEAWGHTGKS
;
A
#
# COMPACT_ATOMS: atom_id res chain seq x y z
N MET A 1 16.77 -8.85 14.06
CA MET A 1 15.33 -9.13 13.89
C MET A 1 14.85 -8.46 12.62
N ASP A 2 14.18 -9.21 11.77
CA ASP A 2 13.76 -8.76 10.44
C ASP A 2 12.42 -8.02 10.45
N ALA A 3 11.51 -8.44 11.34
CA ALA A 3 10.22 -7.77 11.48
C ALA A 3 10.35 -6.47 12.27
N VAL A 4 9.70 -5.44 11.80
CA VAL A 4 9.62 -4.14 12.46
C VAL A 4 8.17 -3.88 12.83
N THR A 5 7.94 -3.63 14.10
CA THR A 5 6.63 -3.23 14.63
C THR A 5 6.71 -1.80 15.15
N PRO A 6 5.57 -1.10 15.25
CA PRO A 6 5.55 0.26 15.78
C PRO A 6 6.12 0.34 17.20
N LYS A 7 6.73 1.47 17.51
CA LYS A 7 7.14 1.76 18.88
C LYS A 7 5.93 1.71 19.80
N GLY A 8 6.04 0.98 20.88
CA GLY A 8 4.93 0.78 21.82
C GLY A 8 4.09 -0.47 21.56
N ALA A 9 4.40 -1.24 20.50
CA ALA A 9 3.75 -2.53 20.31
C ALA A 9 4.07 -3.45 21.48
N GLN A 10 3.07 -4.20 21.93
CA GLN A 10 3.24 -5.21 22.98
C GLN A 10 3.79 -6.49 22.36
N THR A 11 4.93 -6.95 22.85
CA THR A 11 5.59 -8.17 22.37
C THR A 11 5.72 -9.16 23.52
N ALA A 12 5.30 -10.40 23.30
CA ALA A 12 5.47 -11.49 24.24
C ALA A 12 6.64 -12.40 23.84
N GLU A 13 7.21 -13.11 24.81
CA GLU A 13 8.27 -14.10 24.57
C GLU A 13 7.84 -15.23 23.62
N THR A 14 6.54 -15.44 23.52
CA THR A 14 5.94 -16.40 22.59
C THR A 14 5.97 -15.91 21.13
N HIS A 15 6.66 -14.82 20.83
CA HIS A 15 6.74 -14.18 19.52
C HIS A 15 5.40 -13.64 19.02
N SER A 16 4.50 -13.30 19.94
CA SER A 16 3.25 -12.62 19.61
C SER A 16 3.38 -11.13 19.85
N HIS A 17 2.86 -10.34 18.89
CA HIS A 17 2.95 -8.89 18.94
C HIS A 17 1.57 -8.28 18.80
N VAL A 18 1.21 -7.37 19.70
CA VAL A 18 -0.04 -6.62 19.64
C VAL A 18 0.28 -5.18 19.30
N VAL A 19 -0.27 -4.70 18.22
CA VAL A 19 -0.18 -3.30 17.77
C VAL A 19 -1.55 -2.67 17.98
N ARG A 20 -1.57 -1.48 18.59
CA ARG A 20 -2.82 -0.73 18.83
C ARG A 20 -2.81 0.52 17.98
N PRO A 21 -3.44 0.49 16.79
CA PRO A 21 -3.37 1.61 15.83
C PRO A 21 -3.91 2.93 16.38
N GLU A 22 -4.83 2.87 17.33
CA GLU A 22 -5.40 4.07 17.98
C GLU A 22 -4.35 4.90 18.73
N THR A 23 -3.22 4.28 19.12
CA THR A 23 -2.13 4.97 19.81
C THR A 23 -1.08 5.53 18.85
N MET A 24 -1.23 5.27 17.56
CA MET A 24 -0.30 5.70 16.53
C MET A 24 -0.78 6.96 15.83
N GLU A 25 0.16 7.77 15.41
CA GLU A 25 -0.14 8.93 14.56
C GLU A 25 -0.21 8.52 13.09
N TRP A 26 -1.10 9.18 12.34
CA TRP A 26 -1.14 9.03 10.89
C TRP A 26 0.09 9.72 10.28
N GLN A 27 0.73 9.01 9.35
CA GLN A 27 1.87 9.54 8.60
C GLN A 27 1.39 9.94 7.20
N GLN A 28 1.67 11.18 6.81
CA GLN A 28 1.39 11.62 5.45
C GLN A 28 2.31 10.86 4.48
N THR A 29 1.74 10.25 3.47
CA THR A 29 2.52 9.65 2.38
C THR A 29 2.89 10.73 1.35
N ARG A 30 3.69 10.36 0.35
CA ARG A 30 3.99 11.30 -0.74
C ARG A 30 2.79 11.59 -1.65
N PHE A 31 1.71 10.84 -1.50
CA PHE A 31 0.50 11.02 -2.31
C PHE A 31 -0.51 11.87 -1.55
N PRO A 32 -0.96 13.00 -2.14
CA PRO A 32 -1.92 13.88 -1.47
C PRO A 32 -3.20 13.16 -1.07
N GLY A 33 -3.65 13.40 0.15
CA GLY A 33 -4.87 12.79 0.69
C GLY A 33 -4.72 11.34 1.11
N CYS A 34 -3.53 10.78 1.06
CA CYS A 34 -3.24 9.41 1.47
C CYS A 34 -2.33 9.40 2.68
N GLU A 35 -2.83 8.89 3.81
CA GLU A 35 -2.09 8.74 5.05
C GLU A 35 -2.02 7.27 5.43
N ALA A 36 -1.02 6.90 6.22
CA ALA A 36 -0.81 5.52 6.61
C ALA A 36 -0.38 5.38 8.07
N LYS A 37 -0.74 4.23 8.66
CA LYS A 37 -0.16 3.70 9.89
C LYS A 37 0.43 2.34 9.54
N THR A 38 1.75 2.22 9.53
CA THR A 38 2.42 0.95 9.26
C THR A 38 2.38 0.08 10.50
N LEU A 39 1.70 -1.05 10.42
CA LEU A 39 1.52 -1.97 11.54
C LEU A 39 2.63 -3.00 11.62
N LEU A 40 3.15 -3.42 10.49
CA LEU A 40 4.23 -4.41 10.38
C LEU A 40 5.02 -4.13 9.10
N PHE A 41 6.33 -4.21 9.20
CA PHE A 41 7.22 -4.22 8.05
C PHE A 41 8.28 -5.31 8.23
N TYR A 42 8.36 -6.23 7.29
CA TYR A 42 9.33 -7.32 7.31
C TYR A 42 10.43 -7.03 6.30
N ARG A 43 11.61 -6.65 6.80
CA ARG A 43 12.68 -6.07 5.97
C ARG A 43 13.19 -6.99 4.88
N SER A 44 13.39 -8.27 5.16
CA SER A 44 13.98 -9.19 4.19
C SER A 44 13.09 -9.48 2.99
N THR A 45 11.78 -9.44 3.17
CA THR A 45 10.83 -9.76 2.11
C THR A 45 10.11 -8.52 1.57
N GLY A 46 10.17 -7.40 2.30
CA GLY A 46 9.38 -6.21 1.97
C GLY A 46 7.91 -6.32 2.35
N LEU A 47 7.51 -7.38 3.05
CA LEU A 47 6.12 -7.55 3.48
C LEU A 47 5.73 -6.38 4.40
N MET A 48 4.63 -5.72 4.05
CA MET A 48 4.10 -4.60 4.82
C MET A 48 2.62 -4.77 5.07
N THR A 49 2.20 -4.46 6.28
CA THR A 49 0.80 -4.35 6.65
C THR A 49 0.55 -2.94 7.16
N ALA A 50 -0.39 -2.25 6.56
CA ALA A 50 -0.68 -0.87 6.92
C ALA A 50 -2.18 -0.58 6.90
N LEU A 51 -2.60 0.31 7.81
CA LEU A 51 -3.87 1.01 7.66
C LEU A 51 -3.63 2.19 6.73
N MET A 52 -4.46 2.31 5.71
CA MET A 52 -4.43 3.40 4.74
C MET A 52 -5.69 4.20 4.86
N ARG A 53 -5.57 5.51 4.99
CA ARG A 53 -6.71 6.44 5.04
C ARG A 53 -6.64 7.39 3.86
N PHE A 54 -7.72 7.43 3.10
CA PHE A 54 -7.82 8.28 1.92
C PHE A 54 -8.87 9.36 2.14
N ALA A 55 -8.50 10.59 1.86
CA ALA A 55 -9.45 11.70 1.79
C ALA A 55 -10.40 11.50 0.59
N PRO A 56 -11.62 12.07 0.61
CA PRO A 56 -12.51 12.01 -0.55
C PRO A 56 -11.83 12.52 -1.81
N GLY A 57 -11.89 11.73 -2.88
CA GLY A 57 -11.28 12.04 -4.17
C GLY A 57 -9.78 11.73 -4.27
N ALA A 58 -9.16 11.22 -3.22
CA ALA A 58 -7.74 10.86 -3.27
C ALA A 58 -7.44 9.79 -4.31
N VAL A 59 -6.31 9.93 -4.99
CA VAL A 59 -5.87 9.03 -6.06
C VAL A 59 -4.49 8.51 -5.71
N LEU A 60 -4.32 7.19 -5.79
CA LEU A 60 -3.02 6.57 -5.82
C LEU A 60 -2.65 6.37 -7.28
N PRO A 61 -1.64 7.11 -7.79
CA PRO A 61 -1.37 7.17 -9.23
C PRO A 61 -0.92 5.84 -9.80
N ASP A 62 -0.80 5.79 -11.11
CA ASP A 62 -0.43 4.62 -11.89
C ASP A 62 0.78 3.90 -11.29
N HIS A 63 0.56 2.66 -10.90
CA HIS A 63 1.60 1.83 -10.31
C HIS A 63 1.38 0.36 -10.61
N GLU A 64 2.46 -0.40 -10.53
CA GLU A 64 2.45 -1.85 -10.70
C GLU A 64 2.79 -2.52 -9.37
N HIS A 65 2.02 -3.54 -9.02
CA HIS A 65 2.30 -4.38 -7.87
C HIS A 65 3.34 -5.43 -8.24
N VAL A 66 4.52 -5.34 -7.64
CA VAL A 66 5.61 -6.31 -7.89
C VAL A 66 5.26 -7.68 -7.33
N HIS A 67 4.46 -7.70 -6.26
CA HIS A 67 3.94 -8.91 -5.62
C HIS A 67 2.43 -8.79 -5.43
N ILE A 68 1.81 -9.85 -4.92
CA ILE A 68 0.38 -9.84 -4.59
C ILE A 68 0.09 -8.74 -3.56
N GLU A 69 -0.97 -7.99 -3.80
CA GLU A 69 -1.54 -7.05 -2.82
C GLU A 69 -2.90 -7.56 -2.34
N GLN A 70 -3.16 -7.40 -1.06
CA GLN A 70 -4.44 -7.72 -0.44
C GLN A 70 -4.96 -6.49 0.28
N THR A 71 -6.23 -6.17 0.09
CA THR A 71 -6.85 -5.01 0.72
C THR A 71 -8.25 -5.35 1.22
N TYR A 72 -8.48 -5.13 2.51
CA TYR A 72 -9.80 -5.20 3.09
C TYR A 72 -10.31 -3.77 3.37
N VAL A 73 -11.42 -3.40 2.75
CA VAL A 73 -11.98 -2.06 2.92
C VAL A 73 -12.82 -2.01 4.19
N LEU A 74 -12.45 -1.13 5.11
CA LEU A 74 -13.13 -0.94 6.40
C LEU A 74 -14.20 0.14 6.32
N GLU A 75 -13.92 1.22 5.59
CA GLU A 75 -14.83 2.36 5.41
C GLU A 75 -14.65 2.90 4.00
N GLY A 76 -15.73 3.46 3.43
CA GLY A 76 -15.69 4.05 2.10
C GLY A 76 -15.61 3.04 0.97
N SER A 77 -14.85 3.37 -0.07
CA SER A 77 -14.67 2.50 -1.23
C SER A 77 -13.34 2.74 -1.92
N LEU A 78 -12.91 1.73 -2.66
CA LEU A 78 -11.73 1.76 -3.50
C LEU A 78 -12.12 1.35 -4.91
N VAL A 79 -11.79 2.18 -5.89
CA VAL A 79 -12.17 1.97 -7.29
C VAL A 79 -10.92 1.98 -8.17
N ASP A 80 -10.86 1.06 -9.14
CA ASP A 80 -9.87 1.14 -10.20
C ASP A 80 -10.32 2.19 -11.20
N LYS A 81 -9.61 3.33 -11.22
CA LYS A 81 -9.98 4.48 -12.06
C LYS A 81 -9.57 4.29 -13.50
N GLU A 82 -8.45 3.64 -13.72
CA GLU A 82 -7.89 3.38 -15.04
C GLU A 82 -7.23 2.02 -15.08
N GLY A 83 -7.05 1.48 -16.27
CA GLY A 83 -6.38 0.20 -16.47
C GLY A 83 -7.36 -0.91 -16.86
N PRO A 84 -6.89 -2.17 -16.95
CA PRO A 84 -7.71 -3.29 -17.39
C PRO A 84 -8.94 -3.56 -16.53
N ALA A 85 -8.89 -3.18 -15.26
CA ALA A 85 -9.98 -3.39 -14.31
C ALA A 85 -10.78 -2.10 -14.03
N GLN A 86 -10.73 -1.12 -14.93
CA GLN A 86 -11.42 0.16 -14.77
C GLN A 86 -12.88 -0.04 -14.36
N GLY A 87 -13.28 0.65 -13.29
CA GLY A 87 -14.64 0.60 -12.77
C GLY A 87 -14.92 -0.49 -11.74
N ILE A 88 -13.98 -1.39 -11.51
CA ILE A 88 -14.12 -2.35 -10.41
C ILE A 88 -14.09 -1.56 -9.09
N GLU A 89 -15.10 -1.79 -8.26
CA GLU A 89 -15.26 -1.13 -6.96
C GLU A 89 -15.25 -2.16 -5.84
N CYS A 90 -14.48 -1.88 -4.80
CA CYS A 90 -14.47 -2.64 -3.55
C CYS A 90 -15.01 -1.72 -2.44
N LYS A 91 -16.10 -2.13 -1.81
CA LYS A 91 -16.82 -1.34 -0.79
C LYS A 91 -16.45 -1.79 0.62
N ALA A 92 -16.85 -1.00 1.60
CA ALA A 92 -16.68 -1.36 3.01
C ALA A 92 -17.22 -2.77 3.30
N GLY A 93 -16.43 -3.59 3.97
CA GLY A 93 -16.75 -4.98 4.25
C GLY A 93 -16.37 -5.95 3.14
N GLU A 94 -15.81 -5.46 2.05
CA GLU A 94 -15.37 -6.30 0.94
C GLU A 94 -13.85 -6.37 0.87
N PHE A 95 -13.37 -7.37 0.16
CA PHE A 95 -11.94 -7.67 0.00
C PHE A 95 -11.56 -7.69 -1.47
N ILE A 96 -10.47 -7.03 -1.81
CA ILE A 96 -9.89 -7.08 -3.14
C ILE A 96 -8.43 -7.52 -3.04
N TRP A 97 -7.99 -8.36 -3.95
CA TRP A 97 -6.59 -8.69 -4.07
C TRP A 97 -6.15 -8.55 -5.52
N ARG A 98 -4.88 -8.25 -5.71
CA ARG A 98 -4.31 -7.98 -7.02
C ARG A 98 -3.15 -8.91 -7.29
N GLU A 99 -3.14 -9.45 -8.48
CA GLU A 99 -2.07 -10.34 -8.92
C GLU A 99 -0.75 -9.60 -9.07
N GLN A 100 0.32 -10.34 -8.90
CA GLN A 100 1.65 -9.86 -9.22
C GLN A 100 1.70 -9.36 -10.66
N GLY A 101 2.33 -8.20 -10.88
CA GLY A 101 2.42 -7.58 -12.20
C GLY A 101 1.20 -6.76 -12.60
N SER A 102 0.16 -6.72 -11.77
CA SER A 102 -1.02 -5.89 -12.05
C SER A 102 -0.68 -4.40 -11.96
N ARG A 103 -1.21 -3.62 -12.88
CA ARG A 103 -0.98 -2.18 -12.97
C ARG A 103 -2.32 -1.45 -12.99
N HIS A 104 -2.47 -0.43 -12.18
CA HIS A 104 -3.72 0.31 -12.07
C HIS A 104 -3.53 1.71 -11.46
N VAL A 105 -4.59 2.50 -11.54
CA VAL A 105 -4.76 3.75 -10.79
C VAL A 105 -5.88 3.52 -9.78
N ALA A 106 -5.58 3.65 -8.50
CA ALA A 106 -6.57 3.48 -7.44
C ALA A 106 -7.20 4.83 -7.07
N TRP A 107 -8.49 4.82 -6.78
CA TRP A 107 -9.24 6.02 -6.48
C TRP A 107 -10.25 5.77 -5.36
N CYS A 108 -10.37 6.71 -4.45
CA CYS A 108 -11.35 6.67 -3.36
C CYS A 108 -12.29 7.87 -3.49
N PRO A 109 -13.37 7.75 -4.30
CA PRO A 109 -14.24 8.91 -4.59
C PRO A 109 -14.85 9.53 -3.34
N GLU A 110 -15.21 8.71 -2.36
CA GLU A 110 -15.81 9.14 -1.10
C GLU A 110 -14.83 9.11 0.08
N GLY A 111 -13.55 8.85 -0.22
CA GLY A 111 -12.56 8.55 0.81
C GLY A 111 -12.68 7.12 1.29
N GLY A 112 -11.83 6.74 2.23
CA GLY A 112 -11.88 5.39 2.75
C GLY A 112 -10.83 5.11 3.81
N LEU A 113 -11.07 3.99 4.50
CA LEU A 113 -10.12 3.38 5.42
C LEU A 113 -10.00 1.92 5.04
N MET A 114 -8.79 1.42 4.90
CA MET A 114 -8.55 0.05 4.51
C MET A 114 -7.32 -0.54 5.17
N LEU A 115 -7.35 -1.85 5.34
CA LEU A 115 -6.18 -2.62 5.75
C LEU A 115 -5.55 -3.20 4.50
N ALA A 116 -4.32 -2.80 4.23
CA ALA A 116 -3.55 -3.26 3.06
C ALA A 116 -2.39 -4.14 3.50
N ILE A 117 -2.22 -5.26 2.80
CA ILE A 117 -1.11 -6.20 2.98
C ILE A 117 -0.44 -6.33 1.62
N PHE A 118 0.80 -5.90 1.52
CA PHE A 118 1.53 -5.90 0.25
C PHE A 118 3.02 -6.05 0.49
N GLN A 119 3.76 -6.21 -0.59
CA GLN A 119 5.22 -6.23 -0.49
C GLN A 119 5.79 -5.04 -1.27
N VAL A 120 6.61 -4.26 -0.59
CA VAL A 120 7.39 -3.24 -1.27
C VAL A 120 8.63 -3.91 -1.89
N PRO A 121 9.15 -3.38 -2.98
CA PRO A 121 8.78 -2.13 -3.61
C PRO A 121 7.65 -2.28 -4.65
N ASN A 122 6.88 -1.23 -4.84
CA ASN A 122 5.98 -1.09 -5.99
C ASN A 122 6.62 -0.14 -7.00
N LYS A 123 6.24 -0.29 -8.26
CA LYS A 123 6.67 0.60 -9.36
C LYS A 123 5.62 1.67 -9.60
N PHE A 124 6.02 2.93 -9.54
CA PHE A 124 5.15 4.06 -9.88
C PHE A 124 5.60 4.66 -11.20
N PHE A 125 4.65 4.86 -12.10
CA PHE A 125 4.90 5.36 -13.45
C PHE A 125 4.60 6.85 -13.49
N GLU A 126 5.65 7.65 -13.64
CA GLU A 126 5.53 9.10 -13.70
C GLU A 126 5.09 9.56 -15.08
N ALA A 127 4.49 10.76 -15.16
CA ALA A 127 4.00 11.31 -16.40
C ALA A 127 5.10 11.53 -17.44
N ASP A 128 6.35 11.71 -16.99
CA ASP A 128 7.51 11.88 -17.88
C ASP A 128 8.12 10.55 -18.37
N GLY A 129 7.51 9.43 -18.01
CA GLY A 129 7.97 8.10 -18.39
C GLY A 129 8.93 7.44 -17.41
N ARG A 130 9.39 8.15 -16.37
CA ARG A 130 10.25 7.55 -15.36
C ARG A 130 9.47 6.52 -14.53
N VAL A 131 10.17 5.46 -14.12
CA VAL A 131 9.65 4.48 -13.18
C VAL A 131 10.39 4.68 -11.86
N VAL A 132 9.62 4.93 -10.80
CA VAL A 132 10.17 5.22 -9.48
C VAL A 132 9.55 4.29 -8.44
N ASP A 133 10.21 4.17 -7.29
CA ASP A 133 9.62 3.49 -6.14
C ASP A 133 8.69 4.42 -5.36
N ALA A 134 8.09 3.89 -4.29
CA ALA A 134 7.15 4.66 -3.46
C ALA A 134 7.78 5.89 -2.81
N SER A 135 9.11 5.96 -2.71
CA SER A 135 9.83 7.13 -2.18
C SER A 135 10.17 8.15 -3.26
N GLY A 136 9.96 7.81 -4.53
CA GLY A 136 10.28 8.66 -5.68
C GLY A 136 11.69 8.45 -6.22
N GLN A 137 12.43 7.45 -5.73
CA GLN A 137 13.75 7.10 -6.26
C GLN A 137 13.61 6.32 -7.56
N ASP A 138 14.59 6.52 -8.46
CA ASP A 138 14.63 5.75 -9.70
C ASP A 138 14.61 4.25 -9.40
N TRP A 139 13.69 3.55 -10.05
CA TRP A 139 13.48 2.11 -9.78
C TRP A 139 14.72 1.28 -10.06
N ASP A 140 15.33 1.46 -11.22
CA ASP A 140 16.48 0.64 -11.62
C ASP A 140 17.70 0.91 -10.73
N GLU A 141 17.91 2.15 -10.34
CA GLU A 141 18.99 2.53 -9.43
C GLU A 141 18.79 1.96 -8.04
N ALA A 142 17.55 2.09 -7.50
CA ALA A 142 17.25 1.67 -6.13
C ALA A 142 17.16 0.15 -5.98
N TRP A 143 16.62 -0.55 -6.97
CA TRP A 143 16.23 -1.96 -6.86
C TRP A 143 16.93 -2.87 -7.86
N GLY A 144 17.66 -2.29 -8.80
CA GLY A 144 18.32 -3.01 -9.86
C GLY A 144 17.37 -3.37 -11.00
N HIS A 145 17.98 -3.73 -12.12
CA HIS A 145 17.24 -4.03 -13.33
C HIS A 145 16.55 -5.39 -13.21
N THR A 146 15.34 -5.38 -12.72
CA THR A 146 14.49 -6.58 -12.67
C THR A 146 13.71 -6.72 -13.98
N GLY A 147 14.38 -6.65 -15.11
CA GLY A 147 13.73 -6.67 -16.42
C GLY A 147 12.85 -7.89 -16.68
N LYS A 148 12.52 -8.62 -15.63
CA LYS A 148 11.63 -9.78 -15.71
C LYS A 148 11.01 -10.02 -14.36
N SER A 149 9.84 -9.56 -14.21
CA SER A 149 8.99 -10.01 -13.12
C SER A 149 8.34 -11.32 -13.51
#